data_d86a3978ccf3ff4587d2112e2623d808
#
_entry.id   d86a3978ccf3ff4587d2112e2623d808
#
_cell.length_a   1.000
_cell.length_b   1.000
_cell.length_c   1.000
_cell.angle_alpha   90.00
_cell.angle_beta   90.00
_cell.angle_gamma   90.00
#
_symmetry.space_group_name_H-M   'P 1'
#
loop_
_entity.id
_entity.type
_entity.pdbx_description
1 polymer ?
#
loop_
_entity_poly.entity_id
_entity_poly.type
_entity_poly.pdbx_seq_one_letter_code
_entity_poly.pdbx_strand_id
1 'polypeptide(L)'
;MHKSATRRYARFRTEIPIIVKVLGKDGYVRIHGRCFEIAEAGLGAVITSELVAGEMITLEFSIPDVPELLVMRAVVRHRMGFLHGFEFIGALPAQSGLIQAFCQKLEPS
;
A
#
# COMPACT_ATOMS: atom_id res chain seq x y z
N MET A 1 10.02 27.53 -1.97
CA MET A 1 9.69 26.86 -1.84
C MET A 1 9.77 25.79 -1.69
N HIS A 2 9.76 25.56 -1.59
CA HIS A 2 9.61 24.49 -1.39
C HIS A 2 9.62 23.58 -1.57
N LYS A 3 9.69 23.31 -1.79
CA LYS A 3 9.48 22.43 -1.93
C LYS A 3 9.35 21.41 -1.84
N SER A 4 9.24 21.82 -1.88
CA SER A 4 8.62 20.77 -1.78
C SER A 4 8.90 19.51 -1.53
N ALA A 5 8.38 18.98 -0.66
CA ALA A 5 8.69 17.66 -0.56
C ALA A 5 8.43 17.02 -1.85
N THR A 6 9.42 16.48 -2.35
CA THR A 6 9.37 15.95 -3.67
C THR A 6 8.98 14.51 -3.57
N ARG A 7 7.79 14.20 -4.01
CA ARG A 7 7.38 12.81 -4.17
C ARG A 7 8.04 12.29 -5.42
N ARG A 8 8.67 11.13 -5.30
CA ARG A 8 9.26 10.49 -6.48
C ARG A 8 8.20 9.96 -7.40
N TYR A 9 7.04 9.58 -6.86
CA TYR A 9 5.96 8.99 -7.64
C TYR A 9 4.68 9.72 -7.33
N ALA A 10 3.86 9.91 -8.36
CA ALA A 10 2.56 10.52 -8.20
C ALA A 10 1.65 9.59 -7.40
N ARG A 11 0.78 10.17 -6.60
CA ARG A 11 -0.19 9.46 -5.79
C ARG A 11 -1.57 9.67 -6.34
N PHE A 12 -2.39 8.65 -6.26
CA PHE A 12 -3.73 8.64 -6.85
C PHE A 12 -4.74 8.17 -5.82
N ARG A 13 -5.89 8.79 -5.81
CA ARG A 13 -6.97 8.42 -4.90
C ARG A 13 -7.62 7.12 -5.35
N THR A 14 -7.92 6.28 -4.38
CA THR A 14 -8.61 5.04 -4.64
C THR A 14 -9.39 4.66 -3.39
N GLU A 15 -10.10 3.53 -3.47
CA GLU A 15 -10.85 3.04 -2.33
C GLU A 15 -11.02 1.54 -2.49
N ILE A 16 -9.98 0.82 -2.14
CA ILE A 16 -10.01 -0.64 -2.26
C ILE A 16 -9.68 -1.28 -0.93
N PRO A 17 -10.32 -2.43 -0.65
CA PRO A 17 -9.97 -3.16 0.57
C PRO A 17 -8.59 -3.78 0.44
N ILE A 18 -7.89 -3.84 1.56
CA ILE A 18 -6.61 -4.53 1.63
C ILE A 18 -6.57 -5.40 2.87
N ILE A 19 -5.66 -6.35 2.84
CA ILE A 19 -5.34 -7.17 4.00
C ILE A 19 -3.86 -6.98 4.28
N VAL A 20 -3.55 -6.69 5.54
CA VAL A 20 -2.17 -6.58 6.00
C VAL A 20 -1.88 -7.82 6.82
N LYS A 21 -0.85 -8.55 6.44
CA LYS A 21 -0.41 -9.74 7.18
C LYS A 21 0.83 -9.38 7.96
N VAL A 22 0.73 -9.55 9.27
CA VAL A 22 1.80 -9.21 10.20
C VAL A 22 2.22 -10.48 10.92
N LEU A 23 3.53 -10.70 11.04
CA LEU A 23 4.03 -11.87 11.76
C LEU A 23 3.90 -11.61 13.25
N GLY A 24 3.09 -12.42 13.92
CA GLY A 24 2.90 -12.37 15.35
C GLY A 24 3.59 -13.54 16.05
N LYS A 25 3.34 -13.69 17.34
CA LYS A 25 3.95 -14.76 18.12
C LYS A 25 3.55 -16.14 17.63
N ASP A 26 2.28 -16.28 17.26
CA ASP A 26 1.71 -17.57 16.90
C ASP A 26 1.43 -17.69 15.42
N GLY A 27 2.16 -16.95 14.60
CA GLY A 27 1.98 -16.98 13.16
C GLY A 27 1.50 -15.62 12.66
N TYR A 28 0.98 -15.62 11.43
CA TYR A 28 0.54 -14.38 10.81
C TYR A 28 -0.82 -13.95 11.32
N VAL A 29 -0.94 -12.66 11.57
CA VAL A 29 -2.23 -12.03 11.90
C VAL A 29 -2.68 -11.26 10.67
N ARG A 30 -3.94 -11.44 10.28
CA ARG A 30 -4.53 -10.77 9.13
C ARG A 30 -5.34 -9.58 9.63
N ILE A 31 -5.01 -8.40 9.13
CA ILE A 31 -5.67 -7.16 9.53
C ILE A 31 -6.33 -6.56 8.31
N HIS A 32 -7.64 -6.32 8.39
CA HIS A 32 -8.37 -5.71 7.30
C HIS A 32 -8.21 -4.19 7.34
N GLY A 33 -8.07 -3.60 6.16
CA GLY A 33 -7.96 -2.16 6.04
C GLY A 33 -8.50 -1.69 4.72
N ARG A 34 -8.41 -0.38 4.51
CA ARG A 34 -8.83 0.23 3.26
C ARG A 34 -7.75 1.13 2.73
N CYS A 35 -7.37 0.86 1.49
CA CYS A 35 -6.40 1.68 0.78
C CYS A 35 -7.13 2.91 0.25
N PHE A 36 -6.67 4.10 0.60
CA PHE A 36 -7.28 5.34 0.14
C PHE A 36 -6.40 6.06 -0.89
N GLU A 37 -5.18 5.63 -1.05
CA GLU A 37 -4.23 6.30 -1.94
C GLU A 37 -3.21 5.26 -2.41
N ILE A 38 -2.87 5.29 -3.69
CA ILE A 38 -1.90 4.34 -4.24
C ILE A 38 -0.94 5.05 -5.19
N ALA A 39 0.29 4.57 -5.24
CA ALA A 39 1.31 5.02 -6.15
C ALA A 39 2.07 3.80 -6.64
N GLU A 40 2.95 4.01 -7.61
CA GLU A 40 3.76 2.91 -8.13
C GLU A 40 4.61 2.26 -7.03
N ALA A 41 5.10 3.05 -6.08
CA ALA A 41 6.05 2.56 -5.08
C ALA A 41 5.40 2.21 -3.74
N GLY A 42 4.11 2.44 -3.57
CA GLY A 42 3.49 2.14 -2.29
C GLY A 42 2.04 2.61 -2.21
N LEU A 43 1.47 2.49 -1.02
CA LEU A 43 0.09 2.90 -0.82
C LEU A 43 -0.14 3.43 0.59
N GLY A 44 -1.22 4.17 0.74
CA GLY A 44 -1.69 4.63 2.04
C GLY A 44 -3.00 3.93 2.38
N ALA A 45 -3.16 3.58 3.64
CA ALA A 45 -4.34 2.84 4.07
C ALA A 45 -4.74 3.20 5.49
N VAL A 46 -6.03 3.03 5.77
CA VAL A 46 -6.56 3.09 7.13
C VAL A 46 -6.62 1.67 7.65
N ILE A 47 -5.99 1.45 8.79
CA ILE A 47 -5.91 0.14 9.42
C ILE A 47 -6.21 0.34 10.90
N THR A 48 -7.08 -0.50 11.46
CA THR A 48 -7.52 -0.31 12.85
C THR A 48 -6.52 -0.82 13.89
N SER A 49 -5.35 -1.25 13.43
CA SER A 49 -4.24 -1.60 14.31
C SER A 49 -3.12 -0.60 14.13
N GLU A 50 -2.34 -0.40 15.18
CA GLU A 50 -1.19 0.50 15.11
C GLU A 50 0.06 -0.32 14.83
N LEU A 51 0.59 -0.15 13.62
CA LEU A 51 1.84 -0.81 13.24
C LEU A 51 2.99 0.14 13.51
N VAL A 52 4.18 -0.42 13.63
CA VAL A 52 5.38 0.36 13.95
C VAL A 52 6.11 0.71 12.68
N ALA A 53 6.53 1.97 12.55
CA ALA A 53 7.33 2.38 11.40
C ALA A 53 8.59 1.53 11.31
N GLY A 54 8.91 1.08 10.11
CA GLY A 54 10.02 0.17 9.87
C GLY A 54 9.62 -1.30 9.86
N GLU A 55 8.41 -1.61 10.29
CA GLU A 55 7.96 -2.99 10.34
C GLU A 55 7.71 -3.53 8.94
N MET A 56 8.17 -4.75 8.68
CA MET A 56 7.95 -5.44 7.41
C MET A 56 6.66 -6.23 7.48
N ILE A 57 5.82 -6.07 6.48
CA ILE A 57 4.52 -6.73 6.43
C ILE A 57 4.28 -7.24 5.00
N THR A 58 3.17 -7.95 4.82
CA THR A 58 2.72 -8.36 3.49
C THR A 58 1.36 -7.75 3.25
N LEU A 59 1.19 -7.16 2.07
CA LEU A 59 -0.08 -6.58 1.63
C LEU A 59 -0.74 -7.50 0.62
N GLU A 60 -2.06 -7.68 0.75
CA GLU A 60 -2.85 -8.44 -0.23
C GLU A 60 -4.00 -7.55 -0.67
N PHE A 61 -4.12 -7.34 -1.97
CA PHE A 61 -5.23 -6.56 -2.51
C PHE A 61 -5.47 -6.92 -3.96
N SER A 62 -6.69 -6.66 -4.42
CA SER A 62 -7.08 -6.87 -5.80
C SER A 62 -7.32 -5.53 -6.47
N ILE A 63 -6.84 -5.39 -7.68
CA ILE A 63 -7.11 -4.22 -8.51
C ILE A 63 -8.39 -4.52 -9.29
N PRO A 64 -9.35 -3.57 -9.33
CA PRO A 64 -10.58 -3.80 -10.10
C PRO A 64 -10.28 -4.21 -11.54
N ASP A 65 -11.04 -5.18 -12.03
CA ASP A 65 -10.94 -5.72 -13.39
C ASP A 65 -9.66 -6.49 -13.67
N VAL A 66 -8.88 -6.79 -12.63
CA VAL A 66 -7.68 -7.60 -12.73
C VAL A 66 -7.91 -8.86 -11.90
N PRO A 67 -7.86 -10.05 -12.51
CA PRO A 67 -8.16 -11.28 -11.77
C PRO A 67 -7.09 -11.67 -10.75
N GLU A 68 -5.86 -11.22 -10.95
CA GLU A 68 -4.77 -11.60 -10.05
C GLU A 68 -4.89 -10.90 -8.70
N LEU A 69 -4.72 -11.66 -7.63
CA LEU A 69 -4.52 -11.09 -6.31
C LEU A 69 -3.07 -10.63 -6.21
N LEU A 70 -2.86 -9.38 -5.82
CA LEU A 70 -1.52 -8.89 -5.60
C LEU A 70 -1.11 -9.18 -4.17
N VAL A 71 0.02 -9.87 -4.02
CA VAL A 71 0.61 -10.19 -2.71
C VAL A 71 1.99 -9.57 -2.73
N MET A 72 2.20 -8.55 -1.92
CA MET A 72 3.41 -7.73 -1.99
C MET A 72 3.97 -7.48 -0.61
N ARG A 73 5.28 -7.62 -0.50
CA ARG A 73 5.95 -7.23 0.73
C ARG A 73 6.06 -5.72 0.77
N ALA A 74 5.97 -5.17 1.97
CA ALA A 74 6.05 -3.74 2.15
C ALA A 74 6.61 -3.42 3.53
N VAL A 75 7.05 -2.19 3.68
CA VAL A 75 7.54 -1.69 4.96
C VAL A 75 6.69 -0.49 5.35
N VAL A 76 6.37 -0.41 6.64
CA VAL A 76 5.66 0.74 7.19
C VAL A 76 6.63 1.91 7.24
N ARG A 77 6.33 2.97 6.48
CA ARG A 77 7.21 4.13 6.44
C ARG A 77 6.79 5.21 7.42
N HIS A 78 5.48 5.40 7.58
CA HIS A 78 5.00 6.37 8.55
C HIS A 78 3.60 5.98 8.98
N ARG A 79 3.19 6.55 10.10
CA ARG A 79 1.89 6.30 10.68
C ARG A 79 1.43 7.54 11.42
N MET A 80 0.15 7.84 11.26
CA MET A 80 -0.50 8.88 12.05
C MET A 80 -1.86 8.32 12.46
N GLY A 81 -1.97 7.89 13.72
CA GLY A 81 -3.15 7.19 14.18
C GLY A 81 -3.35 5.90 13.39
N PHE A 82 -4.50 5.77 12.76
CA PHE A 82 -4.80 4.60 11.94
C PHE A 82 -4.40 4.78 10.48
N LEU A 83 -3.89 5.95 10.11
CA LEU A 83 -3.39 6.18 8.75
C LEU A 83 -1.97 5.65 8.66
N HIS A 84 -1.74 4.78 7.68
CA HIS A 84 -0.43 4.14 7.49
C HIS A 84 0.05 4.36 6.08
N GLY A 85 1.34 4.65 5.94
CA GLY A 85 1.99 4.71 4.63
C GLY A 85 2.92 3.52 4.47
N PHE A 86 2.77 2.79 3.36
CA PHE A 86 3.55 1.60 3.08
C PHE A 86 4.36 1.79 1.81
N GLU A 87 5.58 1.30 1.82
CA GLU A 87 6.42 1.26 0.62
C GLU A 87 6.58 -0.19 0.20
N PHE A 88 6.32 -0.48 -1.08
CA PHE A 88 6.51 -1.83 -1.62
C PHE A 88 7.98 -2.18 -1.67
N ILE A 89 8.29 -3.43 -1.34
CA ILE A 89 9.66 -3.93 -1.34
C ILE A 89 9.74 -5.10 -2.32
N GLY A 90 10.62 -4.99 -3.31
CA GLY A 90 10.86 -6.08 -4.24
C GLY A 90 9.67 -6.41 -5.12
N ALA A 91 8.93 -5.41 -5.56
CA ALA A 91 7.81 -5.64 -6.46
C ALA A 91 8.31 -6.26 -7.76
N LEU A 92 7.59 -7.27 -8.24
CA LEU A 92 7.89 -7.88 -9.53
C LEU A 92 7.47 -6.93 -10.65
N PRO A 93 8.15 -6.96 -11.80
CA PRO A 93 7.77 -6.09 -12.92
C PRO A 93 6.30 -6.21 -13.33
N ALA A 94 5.76 -7.43 -13.31
CA ALA A 94 4.34 -7.64 -13.64
C ALA A 94 3.44 -6.92 -12.64
N GLN A 95 3.79 -6.95 -11.35
CA GLN A 95 3.01 -6.28 -10.32
C GLN A 95 3.09 -4.76 -10.48
N SER A 96 4.29 -4.25 -10.71
CA SER A 96 4.47 -2.81 -10.95
C SER A 96 3.68 -2.35 -12.17
N GLY A 97 3.66 -3.15 -13.22
CA GLY A 97 2.90 -2.82 -14.43
C GLY A 97 1.42 -2.73 -14.18
N LEU A 98 0.87 -3.68 -13.39
CA LEU A 98 -0.55 -3.67 -13.04
C LEU A 98 -0.89 -2.43 -12.21
N ILE A 99 -0.03 -2.07 -11.27
CA ILE A 99 -0.27 -0.91 -10.42
C ILE A 99 -0.19 0.37 -11.24
N GLN A 100 0.80 0.49 -12.13
CA GLN A 100 0.91 1.66 -13.00
C GLN A 100 -0.34 1.82 -13.87
N ALA A 101 -0.81 0.74 -14.48
CA ALA A 101 -1.99 0.79 -15.33
C ALA A 101 -3.23 1.21 -14.52
N PHE A 102 -3.34 0.71 -13.30
CA PHE A 102 -4.44 1.09 -12.42
C PHE A 102 -4.37 2.58 -12.07
N CYS A 103 -3.19 3.06 -11.73
CA CYS A 103 -3.00 4.48 -11.37
C CYS A 103 -3.41 5.41 -12.50
N GLN A 104 -3.18 5.02 -13.74
CA GLN A 104 -3.52 5.84 -14.89
C GLN A 104 -5.02 6.04 -15.04
N LYS A 105 -5.83 5.21 -14.41
CA LYS A 105 -7.30 5.33 -14.44
C LYS A 105 -7.85 6.12 -13.28
N LEU A 106 -6.99 6.55 -12.36
CA LEU A 106 -7.41 7.21 -11.13
C LEU A 106 -7.10 8.69 -11.19
N GLU A 107 -7.73 9.43 -10.28
CA GLU A 107 -7.48 10.85 -10.16
C GLU A 107 -6.30 11.09 -9.22
N PRO A 108 -5.43 12.05 -9.53
CA PRO A 108 -4.35 12.41 -8.62
C PRO A 108 -4.89 12.85 -7.27
N SER A 109 -4.17 12.53 -6.23
CA SER A 109 -4.53 12.97 -4.88
C SER A 109 -3.64 14.10 -4.39
#